data_79dedcf10cc3187828bfc93c6e7fa14e
#
_entry.id   79dedcf10cc3187828bfc93c6e7fa14e
#
_cell.length_a   1.000
_cell.length_b   1.000
_cell.length_c   1.000
_cell.angle_alpha   90.00
_cell.angle_beta   90.00
_cell.angle_gamma   90.00
#
_symmetry.space_group_name_H-M   'P 1'
#
loop_
_entity.id
_entity.type
_entity.pdbx_description
1 polymer ?
#
loop_
_entity_poly.entity_id
_entity_poly.type
_entity_poly.pdbx_seq_one_letter_code
_entity_poly.pdbx_strand_id
1 'polypeptide(L)'
;MIAATYTKKPGALSRAVACCALLLALVLLAACERSPPGASEVPVALLHPPLTPLFVDLEERTFRYFWDTSDRPNALVPDRFPYNEPFSSIAAVGFGLTAYAIGVERGWITRQQARDRSLTTLRFFATAPQGPEPSGKAGHNGFFYHFLQLDSGTRYASWVEVSSVDTALLLAGVLFAQTYYDRDDPAEAEIRILADAIYARVDWPWLQVRKPLIGMGWLPESGFIPHDWQGYNEAMLVYILALGSPTHPIGDDAWVAWTRNYDHAWGQFQQQEYLGFGPLFGHQYSHVWIDFRGIRDDYMRRRGLDYFENSRRATIAQRNYAIANPMRWKGYGENVWGLTASDGPLAASLDYDGQSREFRHYSARGAGIADVFDDGTIAPTAAVASLPFAPEIVMPAVEEMQHRYGDEIYGKYGFLDAFNPSFDYDMPLKTGRIVPELGWVASDYIGIDQGPIVAMIANYRDGFVWDVMRRNPYIRRGLLRAGFQGGWLEEGPQPRKGARP
;
A
#
# COMPACT_ATOMS: atom_id res chain seq x y z
N MET A 1 60.60 4.55 42.59
CA MET A 1 61.81 3.72 42.73
C MET A 1 61.76 2.57 41.74
N ILE A 2 62.62 2.67 40.78
CA ILE A 2 63.38 1.68 39.99
C ILE A 2 62.55 0.60 39.22
N ALA A 3 62.61 0.76 37.90
CA ALA A 3 62.30 -0.18 36.83
C ALA A 3 63.29 -1.36 36.80
N ALA A 4 62.87 -2.51 36.34
CA ALA A 4 63.75 -3.53 35.80
C ALA A 4 63.08 -4.15 34.52
N THR A 5 63.67 -3.83 33.39
CA THR A 5 63.47 -4.43 32.11
C THR A 5 64.10 -5.77 31.96
N TYR A 6 63.40 -6.79 31.51
CA TYR A 6 63.98 -8.06 31.06
C TYR A 6 63.65 -8.31 29.61
N THR A 7 64.64 -8.20 28.73
CA THR A 7 64.58 -8.58 27.30
C THR A 7 65.01 -10.08 27.19
N LYS A 8 64.08 -10.92 26.70
CA LYS A 8 64.36 -12.27 26.24
C LYS A 8 64.52 -12.34 24.75
N LYS A 9 65.65 -12.74 24.22
CA LYS A 9 65.82 -13.03 22.77
C LYS A 9 65.05 -14.27 22.37
N PRO A 10 64.38 -14.30 21.20
CA PRO A 10 63.66 -15.48 20.72
C PRO A 10 64.62 -16.52 20.13
N GLY A 11 64.43 -17.78 20.54
CA GLY A 11 65.25 -18.91 20.10
C GLY A 11 64.87 -19.38 18.67
N ALA A 12 65.80 -20.12 18.06
CA ALA A 12 65.81 -20.60 16.69
C ALA A 12 64.59 -21.43 16.23
N LEU A 13 63.68 -21.85 17.14
CA LEU A 13 62.46 -22.61 16.80
C LEU A 13 61.34 -21.77 16.19
N SER A 14 61.39 -20.44 16.32
CA SER A 14 60.31 -19.58 15.83
C SER A 14 60.39 -19.29 14.30
N ARG A 15 61.53 -19.56 13.67
CA ARG A 15 61.72 -19.30 12.21
C ARG A 15 61.20 -20.40 11.32
N ALA A 16 61.13 -21.64 11.77
CA ALA A 16 60.62 -22.78 11.01
C ALA A 16 59.08 -22.78 10.95
N VAL A 17 58.40 -22.35 12.02
CA VAL A 17 56.93 -22.29 12.08
C VAL A 17 56.38 -21.11 11.23
N ALA A 18 57.13 -20.02 11.16
CA ALA A 18 56.73 -18.86 10.33
C ALA A 18 56.79 -19.14 8.81
N CYS A 19 57.74 -19.93 8.32
CA CYS A 19 57.83 -20.34 6.92
C CYS A 19 56.72 -21.32 6.50
N CYS A 20 56.30 -22.24 7.36
CA CYS A 20 55.20 -23.17 7.06
C CYS A 20 53.85 -22.47 7.07
N ALA A 21 53.63 -21.44 7.89
CA ALA A 21 52.39 -20.67 7.91
C ALA A 21 52.25 -19.78 6.65
N LEU A 22 53.35 -19.22 6.13
CA LEU A 22 53.32 -18.44 4.89
C LEU A 22 53.09 -19.32 3.65
N LEU A 23 53.62 -20.55 3.59
CA LEU A 23 53.36 -21.47 2.47
C LEU A 23 51.91 -22.00 2.48
N LEU A 24 51.30 -22.23 3.64
CA LEU A 24 49.90 -22.61 3.75
C LEU A 24 48.95 -21.46 3.35
N ALA A 25 49.31 -20.21 3.67
CA ALA A 25 48.52 -19.03 3.27
C ALA A 25 48.60 -18.77 1.76
N LEU A 26 49.72 -19.03 1.12
CA LEU A 26 49.88 -18.89 -0.34
C LEU A 26 49.16 -19.99 -1.14
N VAL A 27 49.04 -21.22 -0.57
CA VAL A 27 48.24 -22.30 -1.22
C VAL A 27 46.73 -22.05 -1.06
N LEU A 28 46.29 -21.42 0.04
CA LEU A 28 44.87 -21.04 0.22
C LEU A 28 44.46 -19.84 -0.61
N LEU A 29 45.38 -18.92 -0.95
CA LEU A 29 45.08 -17.78 -1.87
C LEU A 29 45.07 -18.20 -3.33
N ALA A 30 45.77 -19.27 -3.73
CA ALA A 30 45.73 -19.78 -5.12
C ALA A 30 44.49 -20.70 -5.39
N ALA A 31 43.75 -21.08 -4.35
CA ALA A 31 42.54 -21.89 -4.47
C ALA A 31 41.24 -21.04 -4.64
N CYS A 32 41.31 -19.71 -4.51
CA CYS A 32 40.15 -18.82 -4.61
C CYS A 32 39.90 -18.22 -5.99
N GLU A 33 40.66 -18.57 -7.03
CA GLU A 33 40.45 -18.07 -8.41
C GLU A 33 40.01 -19.13 -9.41
N ARG A 34 39.14 -20.05 -9.00
CA ARG A 34 38.38 -20.85 -9.96
C ARG A 34 36.91 -20.81 -9.55
N SER A 35 36.19 -19.83 -10.07
CA SER A 35 34.74 -19.92 -10.11
C SER A 35 34.34 -21.18 -10.89
N PRO A 36 33.51 -22.06 -10.33
CA PRO A 36 33.02 -23.18 -11.08
C PRO A 36 32.18 -22.67 -12.27
N PRO A 37 32.36 -23.22 -13.49
CA PRO A 37 31.48 -22.89 -14.61
C PRO A 37 30.09 -23.48 -14.31
N GLY A 38 29.07 -22.59 -14.24
CA GLY A 38 27.68 -23.00 -14.19
C GLY A 38 27.02 -23.01 -12.81
N ALA A 39 27.17 -21.93 -12.03
CA ALA A 39 26.08 -21.54 -11.13
C ALA A 39 24.93 -21.08 -12.04
N SER A 40 24.00 -22.00 -12.37
CA SER A 40 22.71 -21.62 -12.93
C SER A 40 22.11 -20.61 -11.95
N GLU A 41 21.91 -19.38 -12.39
CA GLU A 41 21.05 -18.43 -11.66
C GLU A 41 19.73 -19.15 -11.44
N VAL A 42 19.46 -19.53 -10.18
CA VAL A 42 18.15 -20.04 -9.79
C VAL A 42 17.17 -18.89 -10.10
N PRO A 43 16.19 -19.09 -10.97
CA PRO A 43 15.25 -18.04 -11.31
C PRO A 43 14.66 -17.48 -10.01
N VAL A 44 14.58 -16.16 -9.87
CA VAL A 44 14.02 -15.45 -8.70
C VAL A 44 12.60 -15.94 -8.36
N ALA A 45 11.89 -16.54 -9.31
CA ALA A 45 10.60 -17.21 -9.13
C ALA A 45 10.61 -18.40 -8.15
N LEU A 46 11.76 -18.94 -7.74
CA LEU A 46 11.87 -20.05 -6.78
C LEU A 46 12.09 -19.60 -5.32
N LEU A 47 12.15 -18.29 -5.06
CA LEU A 47 12.38 -17.76 -3.70
C LEU A 47 11.10 -17.45 -2.93
N HIS A 48 9.92 -17.50 -3.57
CA HIS A 48 8.64 -17.24 -2.91
C HIS A 48 7.77 -18.49 -2.90
N PRO A 49 7.15 -18.86 -1.76
CA PRO A 49 6.16 -19.93 -1.72
C PRO A 49 5.06 -19.69 -2.77
N PRO A 50 4.58 -20.73 -3.46
CA PRO A 50 3.45 -20.56 -4.36
C PRO A 50 2.19 -20.16 -3.58
N LEU A 51 1.29 -19.39 -4.22
CA LEU A 51 0.00 -19.04 -3.64
C LEU A 51 -0.80 -20.31 -3.35
N THR A 52 -1.41 -20.38 -2.18
CA THR A 52 -2.32 -21.46 -1.82
C THR A 52 -3.67 -21.29 -2.54
N PRO A 53 -4.51 -22.35 -2.62
CA PRO A 53 -5.83 -22.23 -3.23
C PRO A 53 -6.71 -21.13 -2.64
N LEU A 54 -6.59 -20.83 -1.33
CA LEU A 54 -7.30 -19.74 -0.68
C LEU A 54 -6.92 -18.38 -1.27
N PHE A 55 -5.62 -18.12 -1.49
CA PHE A 55 -5.18 -16.86 -2.08
C PHE A 55 -5.60 -16.70 -3.54
N VAL A 56 -5.68 -17.81 -4.30
CA VAL A 56 -6.19 -17.78 -5.67
C VAL A 56 -7.67 -17.46 -5.70
N ASP A 57 -8.47 -18.04 -4.82
CA ASP A 57 -9.90 -17.75 -4.65
C ASP A 57 -10.12 -16.32 -4.16
N LEU A 58 -9.32 -15.87 -3.17
CA LEU A 58 -9.40 -14.51 -2.63
C LEU A 58 -9.08 -13.46 -3.71
N GLU A 59 -8.04 -13.67 -4.54
CA GLU A 59 -7.69 -12.75 -5.63
C GLU A 59 -8.88 -12.59 -6.61
N GLU A 60 -9.54 -13.71 -6.99
CA GLU A 60 -10.68 -13.66 -7.89
C GLU A 60 -11.91 -13.02 -7.24
N ARG A 61 -12.27 -13.40 -6.01
CA ARG A 61 -13.41 -12.82 -5.29
C ARG A 61 -13.25 -11.32 -5.12
N THR A 62 -12.06 -10.86 -4.74
CA THR A 62 -11.76 -9.44 -4.57
C THR A 62 -11.80 -8.69 -5.90
N PHE A 63 -11.30 -9.29 -7.00
CA PHE A 63 -11.48 -8.74 -8.34
C PHE A 63 -12.97 -8.59 -8.68
N ARG A 64 -13.82 -9.59 -8.34
CA ARG A 64 -15.28 -9.54 -8.60
C ARG A 64 -15.96 -8.38 -7.90
N TYR A 65 -15.49 -7.93 -6.74
CA TYR A 65 -15.99 -6.71 -6.11
C TYR A 65 -15.95 -5.54 -7.12
N PHE A 66 -14.80 -5.26 -7.70
CA PHE A 66 -14.63 -4.16 -8.64
C PHE A 66 -15.40 -4.38 -9.95
N TRP A 67 -15.39 -5.60 -10.46
CA TRP A 67 -16.00 -5.92 -11.73
C TRP A 67 -17.54 -5.87 -11.69
N ASP A 68 -18.14 -6.50 -10.68
CA ASP A 68 -19.59 -6.61 -10.56
C ASP A 68 -20.24 -5.30 -10.13
N THR A 69 -19.59 -4.55 -9.20
CA THR A 69 -20.19 -3.36 -8.61
C THR A 69 -20.06 -2.09 -9.46
N SER A 70 -19.11 -2.06 -10.41
CA SER A 70 -18.91 -0.94 -11.34
C SER A 70 -19.68 -1.08 -12.66
N ASP A 71 -20.58 -2.05 -12.81
CA ASP A 71 -21.38 -2.23 -14.02
C ASP A 71 -22.52 -1.21 -14.08
N ARG A 72 -22.17 0.02 -14.45
CA ARG A 72 -23.05 1.18 -14.52
C ARG A 72 -22.56 2.19 -15.58
N PRO A 73 -23.41 3.17 -15.99
CA PRO A 73 -23.09 4.07 -17.13
C PRO A 73 -21.82 4.89 -17.00
N ASN A 74 -21.41 5.24 -15.77
CA ASN A 74 -20.18 6.00 -15.48
C ASN A 74 -19.02 5.12 -14.98
N ALA A 75 -19.26 3.83 -14.79
CA ALA A 75 -18.33 2.84 -14.27
C ALA A 75 -17.67 3.22 -12.92
N LEU A 76 -18.36 4.02 -12.10
CA LEU A 76 -17.92 4.33 -10.75
C LEU A 76 -17.99 3.09 -9.84
N VAL A 77 -16.97 2.88 -9.02
CA VAL A 77 -16.92 1.82 -8.00
C VAL A 77 -17.56 2.37 -6.72
N PRO A 78 -18.51 1.68 -6.08
CA PRO A 78 -19.04 2.10 -4.80
C PRO A 78 -17.97 2.07 -3.71
N ASP A 79 -18.11 2.92 -2.70
CA ASP A 79 -17.25 2.90 -1.51
C ASP A 79 -17.33 1.55 -0.79
N ARG A 80 -18.54 1.03 -0.63
CA ARG A 80 -18.83 -0.23 0.08
C ARG A 80 -19.94 -1.05 -0.58
N PHE A 81 -20.00 -2.33 -0.23
CA PHE A 81 -21.06 -3.25 -0.66
C PHE A 81 -21.34 -4.29 0.44
N PRO A 82 -22.61 -4.63 0.76
CA PRO A 82 -23.83 -3.99 0.24
C PRO A 82 -23.94 -2.53 0.71
N TYR A 83 -24.65 -1.71 -0.05
CA TYR A 83 -24.77 -0.29 0.26
C TYR A 83 -26.18 0.10 0.67
N ASN A 84 -26.29 0.75 1.83
CA ASN A 84 -27.51 1.38 2.27
C ASN A 84 -27.63 2.82 1.74
N GLU A 85 -26.49 3.49 1.54
CA GLU A 85 -26.36 4.81 0.96
C GLU A 85 -25.33 4.75 -0.20
N PRO A 86 -25.76 4.83 -1.46
CA PRO A 86 -24.91 4.59 -2.61
C PRO A 86 -24.02 5.79 -2.94
N PHE A 87 -22.76 5.74 -2.56
CA PHE A 87 -21.73 6.68 -3.01
C PHE A 87 -20.47 5.93 -3.47
N SER A 88 -19.71 6.59 -4.32
CA SER A 88 -18.45 6.10 -4.85
C SER A 88 -17.28 6.71 -4.08
N SER A 89 -16.28 5.91 -3.74
CA SER A 89 -14.95 6.40 -3.40
C SER A 89 -14.10 6.50 -4.67
N ILE A 90 -13.51 7.66 -4.92
CA ILE A 90 -12.62 7.83 -6.08
C ILE A 90 -11.33 6.99 -5.94
N ALA A 91 -10.88 6.74 -4.73
CA ALA A 91 -9.78 5.82 -4.46
C ALA A 91 -10.13 4.39 -4.90
N ALA A 92 -11.34 3.90 -4.56
CA ALA A 92 -11.82 2.59 -5.02
C ALA A 92 -11.89 2.50 -6.55
N VAL A 93 -12.22 3.61 -7.24
CA VAL A 93 -12.17 3.65 -8.72
C VAL A 93 -10.73 3.46 -9.22
N GLY A 94 -9.74 4.09 -8.60
CA GLY A 94 -8.33 3.91 -8.95
C GLY A 94 -7.88 2.45 -8.81
N PHE A 95 -8.26 1.78 -7.72
CA PHE A 95 -8.04 0.35 -7.55
C PHE A 95 -8.79 -0.49 -8.58
N GLY A 96 -10.03 -0.11 -8.92
CA GLY A 96 -10.84 -0.77 -9.95
C GLY A 96 -10.17 -0.78 -11.33
N LEU A 97 -9.61 0.35 -11.76
CA LEU A 97 -8.84 0.45 -13.02
C LEU A 97 -7.65 -0.53 -13.03
N THR A 98 -7.00 -0.74 -11.88
CA THR A 98 -5.92 -1.72 -11.73
C THR A 98 -6.45 -3.16 -11.73
N ALA A 99 -7.54 -3.40 -11.00
CA ALA A 99 -8.17 -4.71 -10.88
C ALA A 99 -8.67 -5.24 -12.23
N TYR A 100 -9.20 -4.39 -13.12
CA TYR A 100 -9.67 -4.83 -14.45
C TYR A 100 -8.53 -5.45 -15.28
N ALA A 101 -7.35 -4.86 -15.23
CA ALA A 101 -6.19 -5.44 -15.93
C ALA A 101 -5.71 -6.75 -15.27
N ILE A 102 -5.74 -6.83 -13.92
CA ILE A 102 -5.47 -8.09 -13.22
C ILE A 102 -6.44 -9.18 -13.70
N GLY A 103 -7.74 -8.87 -13.82
CA GLY A 103 -8.75 -9.80 -14.34
C GLY A 103 -8.46 -10.31 -15.76
N VAL A 104 -7.85 -9.47 -16.62
CA VAL A 104 -7.39 -9.90 -17.95
C VAL A 104 -6.21 -10.85 -17.84
N GLU A 105 -5.20 -10.54 -17.06
CA GLU A 105 -4.00 -11.38 -16.91
C GLU A 105 -4.31 -12.74 -16.25
N ARG A 106 -5.37 -12.81 -15.47
CA ARG A 106 -5.87 -14.05 -14.87
C ARG A 106 -6.86 -14.80 -15.78
N GLY A 107 -7.32 -14.20 -16.88
CA GLY A 107 -8.29 -14.80 -17.81
C GLY A 107 -9.73 -14.79 -17.31
N TRP A 108 -10.05 -14.01 -16.28
CA TRP A 108 -11.43 -13.89 -15.76
C TRP A 108 -12.33 -13.02 -16.64
N ILE A 109 -11.73 -12.08 -17.35
CA ILE A 109 -12.38 -11.23 -18.35
C ILE A 109 -11.45 -11.06 -19.56
N THR A 110 -12.01 -10.66 -20.69
CA THR A 110 -11.22 -10.34 -21.87
C THR A 110 -10.62 -8.94 -21.78
N ARG A 111 -9.49 -8.71 -22.46
CA ARG A 111 -8.88 -7.38 -22.57
C ARG A 111 -9.86 -6.34 -23.16
N GLN A 112 -10.71 -6.75 -24.10
CA GLN A 112 -11.75 -5.88 -24.67
C GLN A 112 -12.74 -5.42 -23.59
N GLN A 113 -13.25 -6.35 -22.78
CA GLN A 113 -14.18 -6.00 -21.68
C GLN A 113 -13.53 -5.04 -20.68
N ALA A 114 -12.31 -5.31 -20.24
CA ALA A 114 -11.55 -4.45 -19.34
C ALA A 114 -11.29 -3.06 -19.95
N ARG A 115 -10.87 -3.01 -21.23
CA ARG A 115 -10.64 -1.79 -22.01
C ARG A 115 -11.89 -0.93 -22.06
N ASP A 116 -13.02 -1.51 -22.43
CA ASP A 116 -14.28 -0.78 -22.61
C ASP A 116 -14.78 -0.23 -21.26
N ARG A 117 -14.63 -0.96 -20.16
CA ARG A 117 -14.93 -0.50 -18.81
C ARG A 117 -14.00 0.64 -18.39
N SER A 118 -12.68 0.49 -18.57
CA SER A 118 -11.68 1.51 -18.26
C SER A 118 -11.94 2.80 -19.08
N LEU A 119 -12.28 2.66 -20.35
CA LEU A 119 -12.60 3.79 -21.22
C LEU A 119 -13.83 4.56 -20.74
N THR A 120 -14.88 3.86 -20.28
CA THR A 120 -16.06 4.47 -19.68
C THR A 120 -15.69 5.29 -18.44
N THR A 121 -14.88 4.72 -17.53
CA THR A 121 -14.37 5.42 -16.34
C THR A 121 -13.58 6.67 -16.70
N LEU A 122 -12.63 6.55 -17.64
CA LEU A 122 -11.75 7.66 -18.01
C LEU A 122 -12.52 8.78 -18.75
N ARG A 123 -13.47 8.46 -19.60
CA ARG A 123 -14.36 9.45 -20.25
C ARG A 123 -15.17 10.23 -19.22
N PHE A 124 -15.69 9.54 -18.20
CA PHE A 124 -16.39 10.20 -17.09
C PHE A 124 -15.45 11.21 -16.40
N PHE A 125 -14.29 10.78 -15.90
CA PHE A 125 -13.39 11.68 -15.19
C PHE A 125 -12.82 12.80 -16.06
N ALA A 126 -12.58 12.57 -17.34
CA ALA A 126 -12.11 13.60 -18.27
C ALA A 126 -13.12 14.74 -18.47
N THR A 127 -14.42 14.43 -18.46
CA THR A 127 -15.51 15.39 -18.72
C THR A 127 -16.27 15.81 -17.46
N ALA A 128 -15.98 15.22 -16.31
CA ALA A 128 -16.64 15.50 -15.05
C ALA A 128 -16.57 17.00 -14.70
N PRO A 129 -17.69 17.63 -14.29
CA PRO A 129 -17.74 19.07 -14.05
C PRO A 129 -16.84 19.48 -12.87
N GLN A 130 -15.98 20.47 -13.12
CA GLN A 130 -15.06 21.07 -12.14
C GLN A 130 -15.50 22.49 -11.82
N GLY A 131 -15.26 22.95 -10.59
CA GLY A 131 -15.54 24.33 -10.18
C GLY A 131 -15.62 24.52 -8.69
N PRO A 132 -15.64 25.78 -8.21
CA PRO A 132 -15.68 26.11 -6.79
C PRO A 132 -17.09 25.99 -6.17
N GLU A 133 -18.13 25.74 -6.98
CA GLU A 133 -19.49 25.67 -6.48
C GLU A 133 -19.71 24.46 -5.57
N PRO A 134 -20.50 24.60 -4.49
CA PRO A 134 -20.65 23.56 -3.47
C PRO A 134 -21.46 22.34 -3.95
N SER A 135 -22.16 22.44 -5.09
CA SER A 135 -22.98 21.36 -5.65
C SER A 135 -22.83 21.24 -7.17
N GLY A 136 -23.18 20.06 -7.70
CA GLY A 136 -23.15 19.80 -9.14
C GLY A 136 -21.74 19.68 -9.73
N LYS A 137 -20.72 19.59 -8.90
CA LYS A 137 -19.30 19.42 -9.29
C LYS A 137 -18.75 18.07 -8.81
N ALA A 138 -17.85 17.51 -9.59
CA ALA A 138 -17.11 16.31 -9.22
C ALA A 138 -15.74 16.63 -8.59
N GLY A 139 -15.29 17.89 -8.72
CA GLY A 139 -14.01 18.32 -8.17
C GLY A 139 -13.70 19.79 -8.46
N HIS A 140 -12.47 20.21 -8.17
CA HIS A 140 -11.97 21.57 -8.39
C HIS A 140 -10.45 21.55 -8.68
N ASN A 141 -9.99 22.40 -9.58
CA ASN A 141 -8.59 22.53 -10.00
C ASN A 141 -7.90 21.18 -10.38
N GLY A 142 -8.67 20.28 -11.02
CA GLY A 142 -8.19 18.97 -11.44
C GLY A 142 -8.27 17.89 -10.36
N PHE A 143 -8.37 18.25 -9.09
CA PHE A 143 -8.66 17.33 -8.00
C PHE A 143 -10.14 16.97 -7.96
N PHE A 144 -10.46 15.86 -7.28
CA PHE A 144 -11.81 15.37 -7.15
C PHE A 144 -12.26 15.30 -5.69
N TYR A 145 -13.57 15.36 -5.48
CA TYR A 145 -14.15 15.08 -4.18
C TYR A 145 -13.92 13.62 -3.79
N HIS A 146 -13.60 13.38 -2.53
CA HIS A 146 -13.35 12.06 -1.94
C HIS A 146 -14.49 11.09 -2.29
N PHE A 147 -15.74 11.52 -2.08
CA PHE A 147 -16.91 10.73 -2.38
C PHE A 147 -17.82 11.42 -3.41
N LEU A 148 -18.29 10.61 -4.38
CA LEU A 148 -19.19 11.04 -5.44
C LEU A 148 -20.51 10.27 -5.34
N GLN A 149 -21.61 10.90 -5.68
CA GLN A 149 -22.88 10.21 -5.88
C GLN A 149 -22.72 9.21 -7.03
N LEU A 150 -23.15 7.97 -6.82
CA LEU A 150 -22.95 6.89 -7.78
C LEU A 150 -23.61 7.16 -9.15
N ASP A 151 -24.78 7.80 -9.18
CA ASP A 151 -25.52 8.03 -10.41
C ASP A 151 -25.06 9.29 -11.15
N SER A 152 -24.97 10.43 -10.43
CA SER A 152 -24.62 11.72 -11.05
C SER A 152 -23.10 11.92 -11.19
N GLY A 153 -22.29 11.26 -10.37
CA GLY A 153 -20.85 11.46 -10.31
C GLY A 153 -20.44 12.83 -9.75
N THR A 154 -21.33 13.54 -9.04
CA THR A 154 -21.03 14.81 -8.39
C THR A 154 -20.80 14.63 -6.90
N ARG A 155 -20.29 15.66 -6.20
CA ARG A 155 -20.02 15.65 -4.76
C ARG A 155 -21.16 15.01 -3.97
N TYR A 156 -20.84 14.05 -3.11
CA TYR A 156 -21.86 13.27 -2.39
C TYR A 156 -22.60 14.11 -1.34
N ALA A 157 -21.87 14.84 -0.49
CA ALA A 157 -22.46 15.62 0.59
C ALA A 157 -21.57 16.82 0.96
N SER A 158 -22.12 17.79 1.70
CA SER A 158 -21.42 19.03 2.07
C SER A 158 -20.18 18.85 2.94
N TRP A 159 -20.08 17.74 3.66
CA TRP A 159 -18.91 17.40 4.46
C TRP A 159 -17.76 16.76 3.67
N VAL A 160 -18.01 16.39 2.41
CA VAL A 160 -17.02 15.75 1.54
C VAL A 160 -16.08 16.81 0.96
N GLU A 161 -14.80 16.66 1.21
CA GLU A 161 -13.74 17.54 0.71
C GLU A 161 -13.28 17.14 -0.70
N VAL A 162 -12.69 18.05 -1.41
CA VAL A 162 -11.76 17.76 -2.50
C VAL A 162 -10.50 17.21 -1.84
N SER A 163 -10.18 15.94 -2.11
CA SER A 163 -9.12 15.21 -1.44
C SER A 163 -7.86 15.11 -2.29
N SER A 164 -6.70 15.39 -1.71
CA SER A 164 -5.41 15.21 -2.39
C SER A 164 -4.99 13.74 -2.45
N VAL A 165 -5.18 12.97 -1.37
CA VAL A 165 -4.75 11.56 -1.31
C VAL A 165 -5.64 10.65 -2.13
N ASP A 166 -6.96 10.82 -2.06
CA ASP A 166 -7.89 10.00 -2.84
C ASP A 166 -7.78 10.32 -4.34
N THR A 167 -7.54 11.60 -4.69
CA THR A 167 -7.18 11.96 -6.06
C THR A 167 -5.88 11.28 -6.49
N ALA A 168 -4.87 11.19 -5.63
CA ALA A 168 -3.62 10.50 -5.96
C ALA A 168 -3.83 8.99 -6.18
N LEU A 169 -4.66 8.34 -5.37
CA LEU A 169 -5.02 6.94 -5.55
C LEU A 169 -5.80 6.70 -6.85
N LEU A 170 -6.75 7.58 -7.18
CA LEU A 170 -7.42 7.56 -8.48
C LEU A 170 -6.42 7.69 -9.63
N LEU A 171 -5.53 8.69 -9.56
CA LEU A 171 -4.53 8.95 -10.60
C LEU A 171 -3.52 7.81 -10.78
N ALA A 172 -3.17 7.11 -9.72
CA ALA A 172 -2.33 5.92 -9.81
C ALA A 172 -2.99 4.83 -10.67
N GLY A 173 -4.29 4.58 -10.48
CA GLY A 173 -5.06 3.68 -11.36
C GLY A 173 -5.21 4.21 -12.79
N VAL A 174 -5.39 5.52 -12.97
CA VAL A 174 -5.43 6.17 -14.28
C VAL A 174 -4.10 5.99 -15.04
N LEU A 175 -2.98 6.24 -14.39
CA LEU A 175 -1.63 6.06 -14.96
C LEU A 175 -1.28 4.58 -15.17
N PHE A 176 -1.81 3.71 -14.32
CA PHE A 176 -1.69 2.27 -14.53
C PHE A 176 -2.42 1.85 -15.82
N ALA A 177 -3.68 2.27 -16.01
CA ALA A 177 -4.44 2.02 -17.22
C ALA A 177 -3.75 2.60 -18.47
N GLN A 178 -3.23 3.84 -18.40
CA GLN A 178 -2.43 4.46 -19.46
C GLN A 178 -1.26 3.57 -19.91
N THR A 179 -0.57 2.98 -18.95
CA THR A 179 0.64 2.19 -19.22
C THR A 179 0.33 0.77 -19.68
N TYR A 180 -0.75 0.19 -19.15
CA TYR A 180 -1.18 -1.17 -19.47
C TYR A 180 -1.80 -1.27 -20.87
N TYR A 181 -2.70 -0.33 -21.23
CA TYR A 181 -3.34 -0.31 -22.55
C TYR A 181 -2.41 0.30 -23.61
N ASP A 182 -1.45 -0.49 -24.09
CA ASP A 182 -0.31 -0.06 -24.91
C ASP A 182 -0.34 -0.57 -26.36
N ARG A 183 -1.43 -1.24 -26.77
CA ARG A 183 -1.58 -1.78 -28.12
C ARG A 183 -1.87 -0.69 -29.15
N ASP A 184 -1.58 -1.00 -30.41
CA ASP A 184 -2.01 -0.19 -31.57
C ASP A 184 -3.50 -0.46 -31.87
N ASP A 185 -4.35 0.13 -31.02
CA ASP A 185 -5.80 0.02 -31.04
C ASP A 185 -6.38 1.42 -30.74
N PRO A 186 -7.35 1.93 -31.52
CA PRO A 186 -7.89 3.27 -31.33
C PRO A 186 -8.48 3.52 -29.93
N ALA A 187 -9.16 2.53 -29.33
CA ALA A 187 -9.75 2.67 -28.00
C ALA A 187 -8.66 2.68 -26.90
N GLU A 188 -7.60 1.89 -27.07
CA GLU A 188 -6.44 1.95 -26.17
C GLU A 188 -5.67 3.28 -26.33
N ALA A 189 -5.57 3.81 -27.54
CA ALA A 189 -5.00 5.14 -27.79
C ALA A 189 -5.83 6.24 -27.08
N GLU A 190 -7.16 6.15 -27.14
CA GLU A 190 -8.06 7.07 -26.42
C GLU A 190 -7.85 6.99 -24.90
N ILE A 191 -7.69 5.78 -24.31
CA ILE A 191 -7.35 5.60 -22.89
C ILE A 191 -6.08 6.39 -22.54
N ARG A 192 -5.03 6.28 -23.34
CA ARG A 192 -3.77 6.99 -23.08
C ARG A 192 -3.95 8.52 -23.13
N ILE A 193 -4.70 9.03 -24.11
CA ILE A 193 -4.98 10.46 -24.25
C ILE A 193 -5.80 10.98 -23.06
N LEU A 194 -6.85 10.27 -22.69
CA LEU A 194 -7.71 10.67 -21.57
C LEU A 194 -6.96 10.63 -20.24
N ALA A 195 -6.16 9.61 -20.01
CA ALA A 195 -5.33 9.47 -18.81
C ALA A 195 -4.30 10.60 -18.69
N ASP A 196 -3.61 10.96 -19.80
CA ASP A 196 -2.72 12.11 -19.84
C ASP A 196 -3.47 13.41 -19.52
N ALA A 197 -4.65 13.63 -20.11
CA ALA A 197 -5.44 14.83 -19.87
C ALA A 197 -5.93 14.94 -18.41
N ILE A 198 -6.39 13.83 -17.81
CA ILE A 198 -6.84 13.78 -16.42
C ILE A 198 -5.67 14.11 -15.49
N TYR A 199 -4.51 13.52 -15.70
CA TYR A 199 -3.35 13.72 -14.83
C TYR A 199 -2.74 15.13 -15.03
N ALA A 200 -2.59 15.59 -16.26
CA ALA A 200 -1.96 16.86 -16.58
C ALA A 200 -2.74 18.08 -16.05
N ARG A 201 -4.07 18.01 -15.90
CA ARG A 201 -4.88 19.13 -15.44
C ARG A 201 -4.83 19.39 -13.93
N VAL A 202 -4.26 18.47 -13.13
CA VAL A 202 -4.22 18.62 -11.67
C VAL A 202 -3.23 19.71 -11.27
N ASP A 203 -3.74 20.78 -10.66
CA ASP A 203 -2.94 21.92 -10.18
C ASP A 203 -2.41 21.63 -8.78
N TRP A 204 -1.33 20.86 -8.69
CA TRP A 204 -0.70 20.50 -7.42
C TRP A 204 -0.27 21.71 -6.58
N PRO A 205 0.32 22.80 -7.16
CA PRO A 205 0.63 24.04 -6.43
C PRO A 205 -0.57 24.69 -5.76
N TRP A 206 -1.80 24.51 -6.28
CA TRP A 206 -3.01 25.06 -5.67
C TRP A 206 -3.23 24.54 -4.23
N LEU A 207 -2.90 23.26 -3.95
CA LEU A 207 -2.98 22.69 -2.59
C LEU A 207 -1.73 23.01 -1.71
N GLN A 208 -0.70 23.65 -2.25
CA GLN A 208 0.45 24.09 -1.46
C GLN A 208 0.21 25.46 -0.77
N VAL A 209 -0.82 25.55 0.05
CA VAL A 209 -1.16 26.80 0.77
C VAL A 209 -0.09 27.14 1.80
N ARG A 210 0.48 26.15 2.45
CA ARG A 210 1.60 26.26 3.42
C ARG A 210 2.85 25.62 2.84
N LYS A 211 3.37 26.27 1.79
CA LYS A 211 4.56 25.79 1.06
C LYS A 211 5.72 25.40 1.98
N PRO A 212 6.47 24.35 1.63
CA PRO A 212 6.36 23.56 0.40
C PRO A 212 5.48 22.30 0.55
N LEU A 213 4.73 22.15 1.66
CA LEU A 213 3.87 20.99 1.92
C LEU A 213 2.58 21.04 1.09
N ILE A 214 2.00 19.85 0.83
CA ILE A 214 0.71 19.70 0.16
C ILE A 214 -0.38 19.56 1.23
N GLY A 215 -1.45 20.38 1.11
CA GLY A 215 -2.62 20.33 1.98
C GLY A 215 -3.44 19.05 1.77
N MET A 216 -4.15 18.62 2.82
CA MET A 216 -4.98 17.40 2.77
C MET A 216 -6.19 17.56 1.85
N GLY A 217 -6.76 18.78 1.75
CA GLY A 217 -7.92 18.99 0.90
C GLY A 217 -8.52 20.39 1.01
N TRP A 218 -9.68 20.53 0.37
CA TRP A 218 -10.41 21.79 0.29
C TRP A 218 -11.94 21.57 0.28
N LEU A 219 -12.65 22.48 0.91
CA LEU A 219 -14.12 22.52 0.98
C LEU A 219 -14.61 23.85 0.43
N PRO A 220 -15.65 23.89 -0.43
CA PRO A 220 -16.24 25.13 -0.94
C PRO A 220 -16.70 26.08 0.16
N GLU A 221 -17.21 25.53 1.26
CA GLU A 221 -17.82 26.27 2.36
C GLU A 221 -16.79 26.86 3.33
N SER A 222 -15.62 26.23 3.50
CA SER A 222 -14.65 26.59 4.53
C SER A 222 -13.22 26.81 4.02
N GLY A 223 -12.97 26.53 2.74
CA GLY A 223 -11.63 26.66 2.15
C GLY A 223 -10.72 25.48 2.44
N PHE A 224 -9.42 25.72 2.51
CA PHE A 224 -8.41 24.67 2.68
C PHE A 224 -8.45 24.08 4.09
N ILE A 225 -8.38 22.75 4.15
CA ILE A 225 -8.23 22.01 5.41
C ILE A 225 -6.93 22.46 6.11
N PRO A 226 -6.96 22.73 7.44
CA PRO A 226 -5.82 23.32 8.16
C PRO A 226 -4.69 22.33 8.46
N HIS A 227 -4.60 21.24 7.69
CA HIS A 227 -3.61 20.17 7.82
C HIS A 227 -2.92 19.91 6.50
N ASP A 228 -1.62 19.64 6.58
CA ASP A 228 -0.78 19.24 5.45
C ASP A 228 -0.25 17.82 5.65
N TRP A 229 0.01 17.16 4.54
CA TRP A 229 0.71 15.89 4.57
C TRP A 229 2.18 16.11 4.98
N GLN A 230 2.58 15.53 6.10
CA GLN A 230 3.95 15.58 6.61
C GLN A 230 4.26 14.30 7.37
N GLY A 231 5.49 13.80 7.22
CA GLY A 231 5.92 12.54 7.82
C GLY A 231 5.50 11.33 7.02
N TYR A 232 6.01 10.17 7.42
CA TYR A 232 5.76 8.92 6.73
C TYR A 232 4.30 8.48 6.89
N ASN A 233 3.61 8.35 5.77
CA ASN A 233 2.22 7.88 5.67
C ASN A 233 1.89 7.58 4.20
N GLU A 234 0.63 7.32 3.88
CA GLU A 234 0.12 7.01 2.53
C GLU A 234 0.33 8.12 1.50
N ALA A 235 0.53 9.36 1.92
CA ALA A 235 0.74 10.50 1.03
C ALA A 235 2.11 10.49 0.31
N MET A 236 2.96 9.48 0.52
CA MET A 236 4.14 9.27 -0.31
C MET A 236 3.80 9.31 -1.80
N LEU A 237 2.70 8.64 -2.19
CA LEU A 237 2.19 8.65 -3.56
C LEU A 237 1.77 10.05 -4.03
N VAL A 238 1.16 10.86 -3.15
CA VAL A 238 0.77 12.26 -3.45
C VAL A 238 1.99 13.07 -3.90
N TYR A 239 3.08 13.02 -3.13
CA TYR A 239 4.31 13.75 -3.43
C TYR A 239 4.99 13.26 -4.71
N ILE A 240 5.05 11.94 -4.92
CA ILE A 240 5.66 11.37 -6.14
C ILE A 240 4.87 11.79 -7.38
N LEU A 241 3.55 11.75 -7.33
CA LEU A 241 2.70 12.21 -8.45
C LEU A 241 2.83 13.73 -8.65
N ALA A 242 2.81 14.53 -7.60
CA ALA A 242 2.94 15.97 -7.70
C ALA A 242 4.30 16.39 -8.29
N LEU A 243 5.41 15.74 -7.88
CA LEU A 243 6.73 15.92 -8.46
C LEU A 243 6.80 15.44 -9.92
N GLY A 244 6.07 14.38 -10.26
CA GLY A 244 6.02 13.79 -11.59
C GLY A 244 5.14 14.54 -12.59
N SER A 245 4.34 15.54 -12.17
CA SER A 245 3.40 16.24 -13.03
C SER A 245 4.07 16.86 -14.26
N PRO A 246 3.48 16.72 -15.48
CA PRO A 246 4.03 17.31 -16.69
C PRO A 246 3.76 18.82 -16.82
N THR A 247 2.74 19.34 -16.14
CA THR A 247 2.22 20.69 -16.33
C THR A 247 2.31 21.56 -15.09
N HIS A 248 1.97 21.01 -13.92
CA HIS A 248 1.89 21.74 -12.64
C HIS A 248 2.71 21.02 -11.55
N PRO A 249 4.02 20.79 -11.77
CA PRO A 249 4.83 20.11 -10.77
C PRO A 249 5.10 21.01 -9.56
N ILE A 250 5.25 20.39 -8.39
CA ILE A 250 5.77 21.05 -7.19
C ILE A 250 7.31 21.09 -7.21
N GLY A 251 7.90 21.91 -6.34
CA GLY A 251 9.36 21.96 -6.14
C GLY A 251 9.91 20.71 -5.44
N ASP A 252 11.19 20.40 -5.70
CA ASP A 252 11.86 19.21 -5.09
C ASP A 252 12.04 19.38 -3.57
N ASP A 253 12.02 20.64 -3.07
CA ASP A 253 12.04 20.97 -1.65
C ASP A 253 10.81 20.46 -0.88
N ALA A 254 9.72 20.15 -1.59
CA ALA A 254 8.53 19.56 -0.99
C ALA A 254 8.79 18.15 -0.42
N TRP A 255 9.58 17.32 -1.12
CA TRP A 255 9.97 16.00 -0.60
C TRP A 255 10.83 16.12 0.65
N VAL A 256 11.80 17.05 0.64
CA VAL A 256 12.66 17.33 1.80
C VAL A 256 11.84 17.80 3.00
N ALA A 257 10.83 18.64 2.77
CA ALA A 257 9.95 19.12 3.84
C ALA A 257 9.05 18.00 4.38
N TRP A 258 8.52 17.12 3.50
CA TRP A 258 7.70 16.00 3.90
C TRP A 258 8.46 14.98 4.76
N THR A 259 9.73 14.71 4.44
CA THR A 259 10.58 13.78 5.18
C THR A 259 11.25 14.38 6.43
N ARG A 260 11.11 15.67 6.68
CA ARG A 260 11.87 16.41 7.70
C ARG A 260 11.71 15.85 9.12
N ASN A 261 10.56 15.31 9.45
CA ASN A 261 10.26 14.80 10.79
C ASN A 261 10.38 13.27 10.91
N TYR A 262 10.95 12.60 9.91
CA TYR A 262 11.09 11.14 9.88
C TYR A 262 11.88 10.58 11.08
N ASP A 263 12.86 11.32 11.59
CA ASP A 263 13.62 10.90 12.78
C ASP A 263 12.75 10.79 14.04
N HIS A 264 11.62 11.50 14.12
CA HIS A 264 10.68 11.35 15.22
C HIS A 264 9.83 10.07 15.12
N ALA A 265 9.66 9.53 13.92
CA ALA A 265 8.96 8.29 13.66
C ALA A 265 9.90 7.09 13.45
N TRP A 266 11.23 7.32 13.44
CA TRP A 266 12.21 6.25 13.38
C TRP A 266 12.50 5.72 14.79
N GLY A 267 12.42 4.41 14.98
CA GLY A 267 12.74 3.81 16.27
C GLY A 267 12.50 2.31 16.32
N GLN A 268 12.53 1.77 17.54
CA GLN A 268 12.26 0.37 17.80
C GLN A 268 10.83 0.17 18.32
N PHE A 269 10.13 -0.79 17.73
CA PHE A 269 8.84 -1.26 18.21
C PHE A 269 8.72 -2.76 17.94
N GLN A 270 8.31 -3.53 18.97
CA GLN A 270 8.12 -4.98 18.85
C GLN A 270 9.30 -5.70 18.18
N GLN A 271 10.52 -5.42 18.64
CA GLN A 271 11.79 -6.00 18.16
C GLN A 271 12.17 -5.65 16.71
N GLN A 272 11.51 -4.67 16.09
CA GLN A 272 11.84 -4.15 14.77
C GLN A 272 12.31 -2.70 14.89
N GLU A 273 13.33 -2.33 14.11
CA GLU A 273 13.76 -0.94 13.94
C GLU A 273 13.35 -0.46 12.55
N TYR A 274 12.49 0.55 12.48
CA TYR A 274 11.90 1.02 11.22
C TYR A 274 11.35 2.43 11.32
N LEU A 275 10.97 3.00 10.18
CA LEU A 275 10.21 4.25 10.09
C LEU A 275 8.73 3.93 10.28
N GLY A 276 8.18 4.33 11.44
CA GLY A 276 6.87 3.91 11.92
C GLY A 276 5.71 4.75 11.38
N PHE A 277 4.61 4.07 11.17
CA PHE A 277 3.25 4.57 11.06
C PHE A 277 2.35 3.48 11.63
N GLY A 278 1.41 3.82 12.50
CA GLY A 278 0.65 2.81 13.26
C GLY A 278 -0.20 1.89 12.39
N PRO A 279 -1.14 2.42 11.58
CA PRO A 279 -1.97 1.64 10.66
C PRO A 279 -1.17 1.10 9.48
N LEU A 280 -1.40 -0.18 9.07
CA LEU A 280 -0.62 -0.77 7.98
C LEU A 280 -0.90 -0.17 6.59
N PHE A 281 -2.05 0.46 6.36
CA PHE A 281 -2.32 1.09 5.06
C PHE A 281 -1.26 2.13 4.66
N GLY A 282 -0.69 2.87 5.62
CA GLY A 282 0.38 3.82 5.35
C GLY A 282 1.67 3.16 4.85
N HIS A 283 1.87 1.87 5.15
CA HIS A 283 2.96 1.05 4.63
C HIS A 283 2.60 0.29 3.34
N GLN A 284 1.35 0.36 2.86
CA GLN A 284 0.84 -0.47 1.78
C GLN A 284 0.45 0.33 0.53
N TYR A 285 -0.32 1.42 0.69
CA TYR A 285 -0.99 2.07 -0.46
C TYR A 285 -0.04 2.54 -1.55
N SER A 286 1.07 3.23 -1.19
CA SER A 286 2.05 3.63 -2.19
C SER A 286 2.75 2.45 -2.86
N HIS A 287 2.92 1.33 -2.14
CA HIS A 287 3.54 0.11 -2.64
C HIS A 287 2.67 -0.67 -3.62
N VAL A 288 1.37 -0.40 -3.67
CA VAL A 288 0.49 -1.04 -4.67
C VAL A 288 1.01 -0.78 -6.08
N TRP A 289 1.36 0.46 -6.38
CA TRP A 289 1.78 0.89 -7.71
C TRP A 289 3.27 1.16 -7.87
N ILE A 290 3.99 1.36 -6.76
CA ILE A 290 5.43 1.68 -6.81
C ILE A 290 6.23 0.55 -6.19
N ASP A 291 7.12 -0.02 -6.99
CA ASP A 291 8.09 -1.00 -6.50
C ASP A 291 9.26 -0.29 -5.84
N PHE A 292 9.26 -0.26 -4.53
CA PHE A 292 10.34 0.37 -3.75
C PHE A 292 11.53 -0.56 -3.49
N ARG A 293 11.54 -1.78 -4.01
CA ARG A 293 12.68 -2.71 -3.83
C ARG A 293 13.93 -2.18 -4.51
N GLY A 294 14.98 -1.99 -3.71
CA GLY A 294 16.30 -1.58 -4.18
C GLY A 294 16.42 -0.11 -4.56
N ILE A 295 15.34 0.68 -4.54
CA ILE A 295 15.38 2.14 -4.75
C ILE A 295 15.30 2.88 -3.42
N ARG A 296 16.06 3.95 -3.26
CA ARG A 296 16.21 4.66 -1.99
C ARG A 296 16.32 6.16 -2.21
N ASP A 297 15.56 6.93 -1.43
CA ASP A 297 15.78 8.37 -1.29
C ASP A 297 16.95 8.66 -0.33
N ASP A 298 17.25 9.93 -0.10
CA ASP A 298 18.34 10.34 0.80
C ASP A 298 18.19 9.82 2.22
N TYR A 299 16.96 9.80 2.76
CA TYR A 299 16.72 9.33 4.11
C TYR A 299 17.00 7.83 4.23
N MET A 300 16.42 7.02 3.36
CA MET A 300 16.57 5.57 3.39
C MET A 300 18.01 5.12 3.04
N ARG A 301 18.75 5.86 2.21
CA ARG A 301 20.19 5.61 2.00
C ARG A 301 20.98 5.73 3.30
N ARG A 302 20.73 6.79 4.11
CA ARG A 302 21.41 6.95 5.41
C ARG A 302 21.04 5.87 6.41
N ARG A 303 19.83 5.30 6.33
CA ARG A 303 19.36 4.21 7.19
C ARG A 303 19.77 2.82 6.70
N GLY A 304 20.30 2.70 5.47
CA GLY A 304 20.71 1.43 4.88
C GLY A 304 19.55 0.52 4.46
N LEU A 305 18.33 1.06 4.37
CA LEU A 305 17.10 0.34 4.02
C LEU A 305 16.47 0.92 2.74
N ASP A 306 15.53 0.20 2.17
CA ASP A 306 14.51 0.74 1.28
C ASP A 306 13.12 0.71 1.95
N TYR A 307 12.14 1.34 1.32
CA TYR A 307 10.78 1.38 1.89
C TYR A 307 10.09 0.02 1.87
N PHE A 308 10.52 -0.92 1.02
CA PHE A 308 9.97 -2.27 1.00
C PHE A 308 10.39 -3.05 2.27
N GLU A 309 11.68 -3.02 2.62
CA GLU A 309 12.16 -3.61 3.86
C GLU A 309 11.58 -2.89 5.10
N ASN A 310 11.37 -1.57 5.01
CA ASN A 310 10.68 -0.81 6.05
C ASN A 310 9.26 -1.35 6.30
N SER A 311 8.48 -1.56 5.24
CA SER A 311 7.12 -2.09 5.32
C SER A 311 7.09 -3.55 5.78
N ARG A 312 8.11 -4.35 5.40
CA ARG A 312 8.31 -5.70 5.96
C ARG A 312 8.46 -5.66 7.48
N ARG A 313 9.32 -4.79 8.00
CA ARG A 313 9.54 -4.64 9.44
C ARG A 313 8.29 -4.16 10.16
N ALA A 314 7.54 -3.24 9.60
CA ALA A 314 6.27 -2.79 10.15
C ALA A 314 5.25 -3.94 10.24
N THR A 315 5.17 -4.78 9.21
CA THR A 315 4.30 -5.98 9.18
C THR A 315 4.68 -6.96 10.30
N ILE A 316 5.97 -7.26 10.44
CA ILE A 316 6.48 -8.14 11.52
C ILE A 316 6.21 -7.52 12.90
N ALA A 317 6.43 -6.22 13.06
CA ALA A 317 6.17 -5.51 14.31
C ALA A 317 4.70 -5.59 14.73
N GLN A 318 3.77 -5.43 13.79
CA GLN A 318 2.35 -5.50 14.10
C GLN A 318 1.90 -6.93 14.47
N ARG A 319 2.42 -7.97 13.80
CA ARG A 319 2.23 -9.36 14.23
C ARG A 319 2.79 -9.60 15.63
N ASN A 320 4.00 -9.13 15.92
CA ASN A 320 4.61 -9.27 17.25
C ASN A 320 3.80 -8.55 18.33
N TYR A 321 3.19 -7.39 18.00
CA TYR A 321 2.25 -6.70 18.89
C TYR A 321 1.04 -7.57 19.21
N ALA A 322 0.44 -8.23 18.21
CA ALA A 322 -0.68 -9.13 18.43
C ALA A 322 -0.29 -10.37 19.25
N ILE A 323 0.93 -10.90 19.10
CA ILE A 323 1.45 -11.99 19.94
C ILE A 323 1.62 -11.50 21.40
N ALA A 324 2.20 -10.32 21.60
CA ALA A 324 2.38 -9.73 22.92
C ALA A 324 1.03 -9.38 23.59
N ASN A 325 0.06 -9.00 22.79
CA ASN A 325 -1.33 -8.72 23.17
C ASN A 325 -1.46 -7.91 24.48
N PRO A 326 -0.89 -6.72 24.58
CA PRO A 326 -0.84 -5.97 25.83
C PRO A 326 -2.20 -5.56 26.36
N MET A 327 -3.20 -5.49 25.47
CA MET A 327 -4.57 -5.14 25.81
C MET A 327 -5.46 -6.37 26.12
N ARG A 328 -4.94 -7.58 25.94
CA ARG A 328 -5.60 -8.87 26.19
C ARG A 328 -6.84 -9.09 25.31
N TRP A 329 -6.84 -8.60 24.07
CA TRP A 329 -7.93 -8.81 23.12
C TRP A 329 -8.09 -10.28 22.76
N LYS A 330 -9.33 -10.77 22.73
CA LYS A 330 -9.65 -12.12 22.25
C LYS A 330 -9.25 -12.26 20.76
N GLY A 331 -8.75 -13.42 20.41
CA GLY A 331 -8.39 -13.74 19.04
C GLY A 331 -6.97 -13.34 18.65
N TYR A 332 -6.40 -12.28 19.23
CA TYR A 332 -5.03 -11.84 18.89
C TYR A 332 -4.00 -12.93 19.15
N GLY A 333 -3.04 -13.04 18.23
CA GLY A 333 -1.96 -14.02 18.32
C GLY A 333 -1.10 -14.08 17.08
N GLU A 334 -0.32 -15.14 16.99
CA GLU A 334 0.67 -15.35 15.93
C GLU A 334 0.07 -15.31 14.52
N ASN A 335 -1.13 -15.88 14.34
CA ASN A 335 -1.79 -16.02 13.05
C ASN A 335 -3.15 -15.30 12.98
N VAL A 336 -3.45 -14.41 13.95
CA VAL A 336 -4.64 -13.55 13.89
C VAL A 336 -4.23 -12.14 14.30
N TRP A 337 -4.07 -11.28 13.31
CA TRP A 337 -3.61 -9.91 13.46
C TRP A 337 -3.96 -9.08 12.22
N GLY A 338 -3.95 -7.76 12.36
CA GLY A 338 -4.12 -6.82 11.27
C GLY A 338 -4.81 -5.55 11.74
N LEU A 339 -4.03 -4.47 11.92
CA LEU A 339 -4.54 -3.16 12.32
C LEU A 339 -4.35 -2.16 11.17
N THR A 340 -5.46 -1.61 10.71
CA THR A 340 -5.50 -0.57 9.68
C THR A 340 -6.79 0.25 9.83
N ALA A 341 -7.05 1.20 8.92
CA ALA A 341 -8.35 1.83 8.85
C ALA A 341 -9.41 0.78 8.52
N SER A 342 -10.51 0.76 9.25
CA SER A 342 -11.60 -0.19 9.06
C SER A 342 -12.85 0.23 9.82
N ASP A 343 -13.98 -0.38 9.50
CA ASP A 343 -15.18 -0.29 10.32
C ASP A 343 -14.96 -0.87 11.73
N GLY A 344 -15.83 -0.51 12.64
CA GLY A 344 -15.93 -1.06 13.96
C GLY A 344 -17.37 -0.97 14.46
N PRO A 345 -17.68 -1.56 15.62
CA PRO A 345 -19.05 -1.77 16.05
C PRO A 345 -19.82 -0.48 16.30
N LEU A 346 -19.21 0.46 17.01
CA LEU A 346 -19.80 1.75 17.40
C LEU A 346 -18.75 2.62 18.10
N ALA A 347 -19.08 3.89 18.37
CA ALA A 347 -18.25 4.77 19.18
C ALA A 347 -18.76 4.79 20.64
N ALA A 348 -18.02 4.13 21.54
CA ALA A 348 -18.35 4.09 22.97
C ALA A 348 -17.12 3.73 23.82
N SER A 349 -17.16 4.14 25.11
CA SER A 349 -16.25 3.62 26.12
C SER A 349 -17.00 2.57 26.95
N LEU A 350 -16.48 1.34 26.93
CA LEU A 350 -17.09 0.19 27.59
C LEU A 350 -16.10 -0.50 28.52
N ASP A 351 -16.61 -1.20 29.54
CA ASP A 351 -15.77 -2.08 30.37
C ASP A 351 -15.36 -3.32 29.56
N TYR A 352 -14.06 -3.58 29.47
CA TYR A 352 -13.50 -4.80 28.94
C TYR A 352 -12.40 -5.29 29.89
N ASP A 353 -12.58 -6.48 30.45
CA ASP A 353 -11.66 -7.10 31.39
C ASP A 353 -11.33 -6.18 32.60
N GLY A 354 -12.36 -5.50 33.13
CA GLY A 354 -12.27 -4.60 34.30
C GLY A 354 -11.60 -3.26 33.99
N GLN A 355 -11.46 -2.88 32.72
CA GLN A 355 -10.90 -1.59 32.31
C GLN A 355 -11.80 -0.91 31.28
N SER A 356 -11.94 0.44 31.40
CA SER A 356 -12.64 1.21 30.38
C SER A 356 -11.81 1.21 29.10
N ARG A 357 -12.41 0.75 28.00
CA ARG A 357 -11.82 0.71 26.66
C ARG A 357 -12.65 1.54 25.69
N GLU A 358 -11.98 2.31 24.85
CA GLU A 358 -12.61 3.06 23.77
C GLU A 358 -12.76 2.15 22.55
N PHE A 359 -14.00 2.01 22.06
CA PHE A 359 -14.34 1.40 20.78
C PHE A 359 -14.76 2.50 19.81
N ARG A 360 -14.47 2.33 18.53
CA ARG A 360 -14.85 3.28 17.47
C ARG A 360 -15.57 2.56 16.34
N HIS A 361 -16.44 3.29 15.63
CA HIS A 361 -16.89 2.87 14.31
C HIS A 361 -15.72 2.99 13.31
N TYR A 362 -15.90 3.44 12.06
CA TYR A 362 -14.78 3.59 11.12
C TYR A 362 -13.66 4.45 11.73
N SER A 363 -12.45 3.88 11.79
CA SER A 363 -11.29 4.56 12.37
C SER A 363 -9.98 3.93 11.91
N ALA A 364 -8.92 4.74 11.84
CA ALA A 364 -7.57 4.24 11.65
C ALA A 364 -7.06 3.57 12.93
N ARG A 365 -6.96 2.25 12.92
CA ARG A 365 -6.37 1.42 13.98
C ARG A 365 -4.93 1.10 13.64
N GLY A 366 -4.06 1.10 14.63
CA GLY A 366 -2.66 0.86 14.41
C GLY A 366 -1.85 0.63 15.67
N ALA A 367 -0.72 -0.01 15.50
CA ALA A 367 0.29 -0.17 16.55
C ALA A 367 1.67 0.11 15.95
N GLY A 368 2.32 1.15 16.46
CA GLY A 368 3.60 1.63 15.94
C GLY A 368 4.40 2.42 16.96
N ILE A 369 5.50 3.02 16.52
CA ILE A 369 6.48 3.73 17.36
C ILE A 369 5.86 4.97 18.01
N ALA A 370 5.14 5.76 17.23
CA ALA A 370 4.63 7.07 17.67
C ALA A 370 3.16 7.01 18.11
N ASP A 371 2.43 5.98 17.70
CA ASP A 371 0.98 5.95 17.83
C ASP A 371 0.45 4.52 17.97
N VAL A 372 -0.43 4.31 18.95
CA VAL A 372 -1.17 3.06 19.15
C VAL A 372 -2.63 3.41 19.42
N PHE A 373 -3.51 3.04 18.48
CA PHE A 373 -4.93 2.95 18.73
C PHE A 373 -5.42 1.55 18.37
N ASP A 374 -5.87 0.82 19.37
CA ASP A 374 -6.28 -0.57 19.26
C ASP A 374 -7.50 -0.81 20.16
N ASP A 375 -8.63 -1.17 19.54
CA ASP A 375 -9.90 -1.51 20.21
C ASP A 375 -10.28 -2.98 20.03
N GLY A 376 -9.32 -3.84 19.66
CA GLY A 376 -9.54 -5.27 19.42
C GLY A 376 -10.12 -5.61 18.05
N THR A 377 -10.35 -4.62 17.18
CA THR A 377 -10.85 -4.83 15.82
C THR A 377 -9.72 -5.25 14.90
N ILE A 378 -9.93 -6.32 14.16
CA ILE A 378 -8.98 -6.91 13.19
C ILE A 378 -9.54 -6.71 11.78
N ALA A 379 -8.71 -6.16 10.89
CA ALA A 379 -9.03 -6.00 9.48
C ALA A 379 -8.16 -6.97 8.64
N PRO A 380 -8.74 -7.99 7.98
CA PRO A 380 -7.98 -8.94 7.18
C PRO A 380 -7.15 -8.30 6.05
N THR A 381 -7.63 -7.17 5.49
CA THR A 381 -6.89 -6.41 4.48
C THR A 381 -5.49 -6.03 4.94
N ALA A 382 -5.30 -5.68 6.23
CA ALA A 382 -4.00 -5.32 6.78
C ALA A 382 -2.97 -6.44 6.67
N ALA A 383 -3.39 -7.69 6.91
CA ALA A 383 -2.54 -8.86 6.72
C ALA A 383 -2.35 -9.18 5.23
N VAL A 384 -3.44 -9.31 4.46
CA VAL A 384 -3.38 -9.73 3.04
C VAL A 384 -2.57 -8.76 2.20
N ALA A 385 -2.77 -7.45 2.34
CA ALA A 385 -2.04 -6.43 1.58
C ALA A 385 -0.55 -6.35 1.96
N SER A 386 -0.14 -7.00 3.05
CA SER A 386 1.26 -7.17 3.43
C SER A 386 1.92 -8.41 2.81
N LEU A 387 1.21 -9.19 2.00
CA LEU A 387 1.71 -10.45 1.44
C LEU A 387 3.08 -10.36 0.76
N PRO A 388 3.37 -9.37 -0.10
CA PRO A 388 4.68 -9.28 -0.72
C PRO A 388 5.82 -8.98 0.28
N PHE A 389 5.52 -8.32 1.39
CA PHE A 389 6.52 -7.92 2.37
C PHE A 389 6.99 -9.08 3.25
N ALA A 390 6.05 -9.91 3.71
CA ALA A 390 6.34 -10.97 4.69
C ALA A 390 5.44 -12.20 4.48
N PRO A 391 5.54 -12.90 3.33
CA PRO A 391 4.65 -14.01 3.00
C PRO A 391 4.67 -15.14 4.03
N GLU A 392 5.80 -15.34 4.68
CA GLU A 392 6.01 -16.39 5.69
C GLU A 392 5.16 -16.22 6.96
N ILE A 393 4.67 -15.02 7.23
CA ILE A 393 3.76 -14.73 8.36
C ILE A 393 2.35 -14.38 7.89
N VAL A 394 2.22 -13.84 6.69
CA VAL A 394 0.92 -13.43 6.12
C VAL A 394 0.11 -14.64 5.68
N MET A 395 0.72 -15.61 4.96
CA MET A 395 -0.02 -16.79 4.49
C MET A 395 -0.64 -17.58 5.64
N PRO A 396 0.10 -17.97 6.70
CA PRO A 396 -0.50 -18.64 7.84
C PRO A 396 -1.59 -17.82 8.55
N ALA A 397 -1.44 -16.49 8.61
CA ALA A 397 -2.43 -15.64 9.24
C ALA A 397 -3.76 -15.60 8.47
N VAL A 398 -3.69 -15.47 7.15
CA VAL A 398 -4.89 -15.45 6.29
C VAL A 398 -5.61 -16.79 6.32
N GLU A 399 -4.86 -17.89 6.27
CA GLU A 399 -5.40 -19.24 6.37
C GLU A 399 -6.06 -19.51 7.72
N GLU A 400 -5.42 -19.08 8.82
CA GLU A 400 -5.99 -19.23 10.17
C GLU A 400 -7.25 -18.39 10.35
N MET A 401 -7.27 -17.14 9.89
CA MET A 401 -8.46 -16.29 9.96
C MET A 401 -9.63 -16.94 9.19
N GLN A 402 -9.40 -17.43 7.98
CA GLN A 402 -10.44 -18.09 7.19
C GLN A 402 -10.86 -19.43 7.84
N HIS A 403 -9.92 -20.22 8.35
CA HIS A 403 -10.21 -21.50 9.00
C HIS A 403 -11.03 -21.32 10.30
N ARG A 404 -10.64 -20.34 11.12
CA ARG A 404 -11.25 -20.11 12.45
C ARG A 404 -12.60 -19.45 12.38
N TYR A 405 -12.77 -18.49 11.47
CA TYR A 405 -13.95 -17.61 11.45
C TYR A 405 -14.84 -17.87 10.21
N GLY A 406 -14.34 -18.62 9.24
CA GLY A 406 -15.08 -19.19 8.12
C GLY A 406 -15.96 -18.21 7.37
N ASP A 407 -17.16 -18.67 7.05
CA ASP A 407 -18.15 -17.89 6.27
C ASP A 407 -18.67 -16.64 6.97
N GLU A 408 -18.40 -16.48 8.27
CA GLU A 408 -18.81 -15.28 9.00
C GLU A 408 -18.01 -14.04 8.57
N ILE A 409 -16.74 -14.21 8.14
CA ILE A 409 -15.89 -13.10 7.70
C ILE A 409 -15.45 -13.23 6.22
N TYR A 410 -15.77 -14.36 5.55
CA TYR A 410 -15.33 -14.63 4.18
C TYR A 410 -16.51 -15.01 3.29
N GLY A 411 -16.83 -14.19 2.31
CA GLY A 411 -18.04 -14.34 1.52
C GLY A 411 -17.86 -14.07 0.03
N LYS A 412 -18.86 -13.45 -0.61
CA LYS A 412 -18.95 -13.27 -2.06
C LYS A 412 -17.72 -12.62 -2.68
N TYR A 413 -17.18 -11.58 -2.03
CA TYR A 413 -16.06 -10.78 -2.54
C TYR A 413 -14.76 -10.96 -1.73
N GLY A 414 -14.62 -12.10 -1.06
CA GLY A 414 -13.49 -12.39 -0.17
C GLY A 414 -13.79 -11.99 1.27
N PHE A 415 -12.82 -11.43 1.97
CA PHE A 415 -13.01 -11.00 3.35
C PHE A 415 -13.91 -9.78 3.47
N LEU A 416 -14.82 -9.82 4.45
CA LEU A 416 -15.49 -8.63 4.97
C LEU A 416 -14.44 -7.69 5.58
N ASP A 417 -14.83 -6.42 5.76
CA ASP A 417 -13.91 -5.36 6.15
C ASP A 417 -13.17 -5.66 7.47
N ALA A 418 -13.91 -5.97 8.54
CA ALA A 418 -13.32 -6.19 9.85
C ALA A 418 -14.16 -7.09 10.75
N PHE A 419 -13.53 -7.56 11.84
CA PHE A 419 -14.22 -8.29 12.92
C PHE A 419 -13.55 -8.01 14.26
N ASN A 420 -14.29 -8.19 15.38
CA ASN A 420 -13.78 -7.96 16.72
C ASN A 420 -14.27 -9.03 17.70
N PRO A 421 -13.46 -10.07 17.97
CA PRO A 421 -13.84 -11.14 18.89
C PRO A 421 -14.00 -10.70 20.35
N SER A 422 -13.53 -9.52 20.70
CA SER A 422 -13.64 -8.94 22.04
C SER A 422 -14.91 -8.12 22.24
N PHE A 423 -15.60 -7.77 21.15
CA PHE A 423 -16.81 -6.99 21.21
C PHE A 423 -18.05 -7.91 21.16
N ASP A 424 -18.60 -8.19 22.33
CA ASP A 424 -19.79 -9.05 22.51
C ASP A 424 -20.74 -8.36 23.51
N TYR A 425 -21.24 -7.20 23.11
CA TYR A 425 -22.15 -6.39 23.92
C TYR A 425 -23.52 -6.32 23.27
N ASP A 426 -24.59 -6.54 24.09
CA ASP A 426 -25.99 -6.39 23.64
C ASP A 426 -26.36 -4.89 23.63
N MET A 427 -26.08 -4.24 22.51
CA MET A 427 -26.36 -2.82 22.31
C MET A 427 -26.51 -2.47 20.81
N PRO A 428 -27.16 -1.33 20.49
CA PRO A 428 -27.30 -0.91 19.10
C PRO A 428 -25.93 -0.68 18.43
N LEU A 429 -25.70 -1.35 17.32
CA LEU A 429 -24.49 -1.24 16.53
C LEU A 429 -24.61 -0.11 15.49
N LYS A 430 -23.49 0.51 15.11
CA LYS A 430 -23.44 1.43 13.98
C LYS A 430 -23.42 0.65 12.66
N THR A 431 -22.63 -0.43 12.61
CA THR A 431 -22.47 -1.32 11.45
C THR A 431 -22.29 -2.76 11.92
N GLY A 432 -22.45 -3.73 11.02
CA GLY A 432 -22.17 -5.13 11.31
C GLY A 432 -23.23 -5.83 12.19
N ARG A 433 -22.83 -6.94 12.75
CA ARG A 433 -23.67 -7.79 13.61
C ARG A 433 -22.84 -8.48 14.70
N ILE A 434 -23.48 -8.89 15.79
CA ILE A 434 -22.87 -9.82 16.76
C ILE A 434 -23.13 -11.25 16.27
N VAL A 435 -22.05 -12.02 16.20
CA VAL A 435 -22.07 -13.46 15.91
C VAL A 435 -21.74 -14.21 17.20
N PRO A 436 -22.60 -15.13 17.66
CA PRO A 436 -22.33 -15.89 18.87
C PRO A 436 -20.94 -16.51 18.87
N GLU A 437 -20.22 -16.45 19.99
CA GLU A 437 -18.86 -16.98 20.20
C GLU A 437 -17.74 -16.27 19.41
N LEU A 438 -18.09 -15.50 18.36
CA LEU A 438 -17.11 -14.75 17.55
C LEU A 438 -17.02 -13.28 17.94
N GLY A 439 -18.14 -12.66 18.35
CA GLY A 439 -18.23 -11.24 18.63
C GLY A 439 -18.75 -10.43 17.44
N TRP A 440 -18.31 -9.17 17.33
CA TRP A 440 -18.75 -8.30 16.23
C TRP A 440 -18.08 -8.65 14.91
N VAL A 441 -18.86 -8.61 13.83
CA VAL A 441 -18.40 -8.78 12.44
C VAL A 441 -19.01 -7.68 11.57
N ALA A 442 -18.21 -7.05 10.72
CA ALA A 442 -18.68 -6.11 9.70
C ALA A 442 -19.62 -6.81 8.71
N SER A 443 -20.53 -6.04 8.12
CA SER A 443 -21.42 -6.56 7.05
C SER A 443 -20.95 -6.21 5.66
N ASP A 444 -19.96 -5.33 5.54
CA ASP A 444 -19.59 -4.66 4.31
C ASP A 444 -18.21 -5.07 3.79
N TYR A 445 -18.05 -5.03 2.48
CA TYR A 445 -16.76 -4.94 1.80
C TYR A 445 -16.50 -3.47 1.49
N ILE A 446 -15.31 -2.95 1.78
CA ILE A 446 -14.95 -1.56 1.51
C ILE A 446 -13.96 -1.49 0.36
N GLY A 447 -14.23 -0.66 -0.66
CA GLY A 447 -13.47 -0.66 -1.91
C GLY A 447 -11.99 -0.30 -1.75
N ILE A 448 -11.68 0.65 -0.85
CA ILE A 448 -10.29 1.04 -0.56
C ILE A 448 -9.50 -0.09 0.14
N ASP A 449 -10.17 -1.02 0.82
CA ASP A 449 -9.56 -2.19 1.46
C ASP A 449 -9.45 -3.38 0.51
N GLN A 450 -10.45 -3.57 -0.36
CA GLN A 450 -10.41 -4.61 -1.40
C GLN A 450 -9.30 -4.35 -2.43
N GLY A 451 -9.00 -3.09 -2.72
CA GLY A 451 -7.98 -2.71 -3.70
C GLY A 451 -6.58 -3.23 -3.39
N PRO A 452 -6.02 -2.94 -2.23
CA PRO A 452 -4.73 -3.47 -1.81
C PRO A 452 -4.67 -5.00 -1.77
N ILE A 453 -5.78 -5.67 -1.39
CA ILE A 453 -5.85 -7.14 -1.41
C ILE A 453 -5.54 -7.68 -2.82
N VAL A 454 -6.34 -7.32 -3.82
CA VAL A 454 -6.19 -7.86 -5.19
C VAL A 454 -4.86 -7.46 -5.82
N ALA A 455 -4.43 -6.21 -5.62
CA ALA A 455 -3.22 -5.69 -6.25
C ALA A 455 -1.94 -6.26 -5.62
N MET A 456 -1.89 -6.44 -4.30
CA MET A 456 -0.71 -6.98 -3.63
C MET A 456 -0.61 -8.50 -3.78
N ILE A 457 -1.71 -9.23 -3.92
CA ILE A 457 -1.67 -10.63 -4.33
C ILE A 457 -1.09 -10.74 -5.75
N ALA A 458 -1.52 -9.89 -6.70
CA ALA A 458 -0.97 -9.86 -8.04
C ALA A 458 0.53 -9.50 -8.04
N ASN A 459 0.94 -8.53 -7.24
CA ASN A 459 2.35 -8.15 -7.09
C ASN A 459 3.20 -9.27 -6.48
N TYR A 460 2.67 -10.00 -5.51
CA TYR A 460 3.36 -11.17 -4.96
C TYR A 460 3.50 -12.30 -5.99
N ARG A 461 2.43 -12.58 -6.74
CA ARG A 461 2.35 -13.70 -7.68
C ARG A 461 3.38 -13.60 -8.82
N ASP A 462 3.49 -12.43 -9.44
CA ASP A 462 4.29 -12.23 -10.65
C ASP A 462 4.81 -10.80 -10.84
N GLY A 463 4.61 -9.90 -9.87
CA GLY A 463 5.05 -8.51 -9.95
C GLY A 463 4.25 -7.65 -10.94
N PHE A 464 3.08 -8.10 -11.36
CA PHE A 464 2.36 -7.55 -12.51
C PHE A 464 2.12 -6.04 -12.43
N VAL A 465 1.58 -5.52 -11.32
CA VAL A 465 1.29 -4.08 -11.21
C VAL A 465 2.59 -3.28 -11.19
N TRP A 466 3.62 -3.77 -10.51
CA TRP A 466 4.93 -3.13 -10.48
C TRP A 466 5.61 -3.12 -11.84
N ASP A 467 5.58 -4.21 -12.60
CA ASP A 467 6.17 -4.31 -13.94
C ASP A 467 5.51 -3.34 -14.93
N VAL A 468 4.20 -3.11 -14.79
CA VAL A 468 3.50 -2.08 -15.57
C VAL A 468 3.97 -0.69 -15.16
N MET A 469 3.95 -0.37 -13.85
CA MET A 469 4.18 0.99 -13.36
C MET A 469 5.65 1.43 -13.42
N ARG A 470 6.63 0.52 -13.40
CA ARG A 470 8.05 0.85 -13.66
C ARG A 470 8.25 1.47 -15.03
N ARG A 471 7.37 1.21 -15.99
CA ARG A 471 7.41 1.79 -17.35
C ARG A 471 6.78 3.17 -17.44
N ASN A 472 6.02 3.60 -16.42
CA ASN A 472 5.34 4.90 -16.45
C ASN A 472 6.33 6.06 -16.28
N PRO A 473 6.41 7.00 -17.26
CA PRO A 473 7.41 8.06 -17.22
C PRO A 473 7.18 9.10 -16.12
N TYR A 474 5.93 9.28 -15.70
CA TYR A 474 5.56 10.26 -14.65
C TYR A 474 5.98 9.77 -13.28
N ILE A 475 5.73 8.49 -12.97
CA ILE A 475 6.20 7.84 -11.73
C ILE A 475 7.72 7.89 -11.65
N ARG A 476 8.42 7.50 -12.74
CA ARG A 476 9.87 7.56 -12.80
C ARG A 476 10.40 8.98 -12.57
N ARG A 477 9.82 9.99 -13.21
CA ARG A 477 10.21 11.40 -13.02
C ARG A 477 9.97 11.85 -11.58
N GLY A 478 8.83 11.53 -10.98
CA GLY A 478 8.51 11.86 -9.59
C GLY A 478 9.51 11.27 -8.61
N LEU A 479 9.85 9.99 -8.76
CA LEU A 479 10.85 9.32 -7.93
C LEU A 479 12.25 9.95 -8.07
N LEU A 480 12.71 10.25 -9.29
CA LEU A 480 13.99 10.89 -9.51
C LEU A 480 14.06 12.29 -8.87
N ARG A 481 12.99 13.09 -8.99
CA ARG A 481 12.88 14.42 -8.36
C ARG A 481 12.76 14.35 -6.84
N ALA A 482 12.21 13.26 -6.30
CA ALA A 482 12.22 12.96 -4.87
C ALA A 482 13.59 12.44 -4.37
N GLY A 483 14.60 12.34 -5.24
CA GLY A 483 15.94 11.92 -4.89
C GLY A 483 16.15 10.41 -4.79
N PHE A 484 15.21 9.58 -5.30
CA PHE A 484 15.41 8.13 -5.37
C PHE A 484 16.47 7.75 -6.37
N GLN A 485 17.27 6.74 -6.00
CA GLN A 485 18.37 6.16 -6.79
C GLN A 485 18.42 4.65 -6.55
N GLY A 486 19.13 3.94 -7.43
CA GLY A 486 19.36 2.50 -7.34
C GLY A 486 18.30 1.67 -8.07
N GLY A 487 18.47 0.35 -8.00
CA GLY A 487 17.55 -0.63 -8.52
C GLY A 487 17.10 -0.36 -9.97
N TRP A 488 15.83 -0.62 -10.24
CA TRP A 488 15.25 -0.46 -11.58
C TRP A 488 15.24 0.99 -12.12
N LEU A 489 15.49 2.00 -11.28
CA LEU A 489 15.64 3.39 -11.74
C LEU A 489 16.93 3.63 -12.53
N GLU A 490 17.97 2.82 -12.34
CA GLU A 490 19.24 2.89 -13.08
C GLU A 490 19.17 2.11 -14.40
N GLU A 491 18.23 1.17 -14.51
CA GLU A 491 17.93 0.47 -15.75
C GLU A 491 17.22 1.44 -16.70
N GLY A 492 17.65 1.50 -17.96
CA GLY A 492 16.91 2.26 -18.98
C GLY A 492 15.47 1.76 -19.12
N PRO A 493 14.57 2.50 -19.82
CA PRO A 493 13.19 2.05 -20.05
C PRO A 493 13.21 0.62 -20.61
N GLN A 494 12.68 -0.33 -19.86
CA GLN A 494 12.62 -1.74 -20.25
C GLN A 494 11.75 -1.87 -21.52
N PRO A 495 12.23 -2.53 -22.60
CA PRO A 495 11.37 -2.85 -23.71
C PRO A 495 10.27 -3.80 -23.28
N ARG A 496 9.10 -3.73 -23.93
CA ARG A 496 7.95 -4.63 -23.69
C ARG A 496 8.41 -6.08 -23.62
N LYS A 497 8.17 -6.77 -22.51
CA LYS A 497 8.20 -8.24 -22.52
C LYS A 497 7.12 -8.68 -23.51
N GLY A 498 7.51 -9.39 -24.56
CA GLY A 498 6.65 -9.75 -25.67
C GLY A 498 5.29 -10.24 -25.22
N ALA A 499 4.25 -9.70 -25.85
CA ALA A 499 2.89 -10.21 -25.71
C ALA A 499 2.94 -11.73 -25.92
N ARG A 500 2.50 -12.51 -24.91
CA ARG A 500 2.21 -13.91 -25.15
C ARG A 500 1.13 -13.96 -26.23
N PRO A 501 1.29 -14.82 -27.24
CA PRO A 501 0.41 -14.92 -28.40
C PRO A 501 -1.03 -15.27 -28.01
#